data_7f1b2e81abc2bb29eeeeb1ab2f1e4db7
#
_entry.id   7f1b2e81abc2bb29eeeeb1ab2f1e4db7
#
_cell.length_a   1.000
_cell.length_b   1.000
_cell.length_c   1.000
_cell.angle_alpha   90.00
_cell.angle_beta   90.00
_cell.angle_gamma   90.00
#
_symmetry.space_group_name_H-M   'P 1'
#
loop_
_entity.id
_entity.type
_entity.pdbx_description
1 polymer ?
#
loop_
_entity_poly.entity_id
_entity_poly.type
_entity_poly.pdbx_seq_one_letter_code
_entity_poly.pdbx_strand_id
1 'polypeptide(L)'
;ELCRQIVHFNPSKLIMVDINENALYMLKQEFLVMKRKQQMNDSIQLESLIISIREREEIYKLMKSYKPDVVYHAAAHKHVPLMEDRPTEAIRNNIFGTKNVIDACCDCGISRFIMISTDKAVNPTNVMGATKRMTEMYMQSRNTKCKIHMAAVRFGNVLGSNGSVIPIFKEQIKNGGPVTVTHRDIKRYFMTIPEAAQLVLQAGFYANEREI
;
A
#
# COMPACT_ATOMS: atom_id res chain seq x y z
N GLU A 1 -4.89 -8.73 -1.13
CA GLU A 1 -4.52 -9.66 -0.05
C GLU A 1 -4.74 -9.00 1.32
N LEU A 2 -4.19 -7.80 1.56
CA LEU A 2 -4.33 -7.13 2.86
C LEU A 2 -5.80 -7.06 3.32
N CYS A 3 -6.71 -6.60 2.46
CA CYS A 3 -8.15 -6.58 2.78
C CYS A 3 -8.70 -7.98 3.10
N ARG A 4 -8.21 -9.03 2.40
CA ARG A 4 -8.62 -10.42 2.68
C ARG A 4 -8.21 -10.88 4.08
N GLN A 5 -7.05 -10.45 4.55
CA GLN A 5 -6.61 -10.78 5.91
C GLN A 5 -7.31 -9.92 6.98
N ILE A 6 -7.56 -8.64 6.68
CA ILE A 6 -8.27 -7.74 7.60
C ILE A 6 -9.66 -8.26 7.96
N VAL A 7 -10.42 -8.82 7.01
CA VAL A 7 -11.78 -9.29 7.30
C VAL A 7 -11.83 -10.44 8.32
N HIS A 8 -10.74 -11.20 8.50
CA HIS A 8 -10.66 -12.24 9.53
C HIS A 8 -10.61 -11.68 10.96
N PHE A 9 -10.27 -10.39 11.12
CA PHE A 9 -10.32 -9.70 12.43
C PHE A 9 -11.70 -9.11 12.75
N ASN A 10 -12.70 -9.38 11.91
CA ASN A 10 -14.09 -8.93 12.08
C ASN A 10 -14.22 -7.41 12.35
N PRO A 11 -13.66 -6.53 11.51
CA PRO A 11 -13.88 -5.10 11.66
C PRO A 11 -15.37 -4.78 11.46
N SER A 12 -15.87 -3.75 12.13
CA SER A 12 -17.24 -3.27 11.90
C SER A 12 -17.44 -2.78 10.46
N LYS A 13 -16.39 -2.16 9.90
CA LYS A 13 -16.39 -1.62 8.53
C LYS A 13 -15.03 -1.78 7.87
N LEU A 14 -15.01 -2.18 6.60
CA LEU A 14 -13.85 -2.17 5.72
C LEU A 14 -14.10 -1.20 4.58
N ILE A 15 -13.26 -0.15 4.50
CA ILE A 15 -13.30 0.86 3.45
C ILE A 15 -12.12 0.61 2.50
N MET A 16 -12.43 0.27 1.26
CA MET A 16 -11.45 0.00 0.21
C MET A 16 -11.40 1.20 -0.73
N VAL A 17 -10.22 1.77 -0.89
CA VAL A 17 -10.02 2.97 -1.71
C VAL A 17 -8.95 2.70 -2.76
N ASP A 18 -9.28 2.91 -4.02
CA ASP A 18 -8.35 2.81 -5.16
C ASP A 18 -8.84 3.72 -6.30
N ILE A 19 -7.96 4.05 -7.22
CA ILE A 19 -8.31 4.71 -8.49
C ILE A 19 -8.75 3.69 -9.55
N ASN A 20 -8.45 2.43 -9.35
CA ASN A 20 -8.80 1.35 -10.28
C ASN A 20 -10.18 0.78 -9.95
N GLU A 21 -11.18 1.26 -10.68
CA GLU A 21 -12.58 0.82 -10.55
C GLU A 21 -12.72 -0.70 -10.66
N ASN A 22 -12.10 -1.29 -11.69
CA ASN A 22 -12.23 -2.74 -11.93
C ASN A 22 -11.67 -3.56 -10.77
N ALA A 23 -10.51 -3.17 -10.24
CA ALA A 23 -9.90 -3.86 -9.10
C ALA A 23 -10.79 -3.77 -7.84
N LEU A 24 -11.37 -2.60 -7.57
CA LEU A 24 -12.32 -2.40 -6.46
C LEU A 24 -13.59 -3.23 -6.66
N TYR A 25 -14.15 -3.21 -7.85
CA TYR A 25 -15.36 -3.98 -8.17
C TYR A 25 -15.13 -5.49 -7.96
N MET A 26 -14.05 -6.03 -8.52
CA MET A 26 -13.72 -7.45 -8.37
C MET A 26 -13.50 -7.84 -6.91
N LEU A 27 -12.79 -7.03 -6.14
CA LEU A 27 -12.58 -7.27 -4.72
C LEU A 27 -13.88 -7.22 -3.92
N LYS A 28 -14.75 -6.27 -4.21
CA LYS A 28 -16.09 -6.19 -3.60
C LYS A 28 -16.93 -7.43 -3.92
N GLN A 29 -16.95 -7.88 -5.19
CA GLN A 29 -17.67 -9.09 -5.58
C GLN A 29 -17.13 -10.34 -4.85
N GLU A 30 -15.82 -10.46 -4.71
CA GLU A 30 -15.19 -11.54 -3.95
C GLU A 30 -15.72 -11.57 -2.51
N PHE A 31 -15.73 -10.44 -1.80
CA PHE A 31 -16.26 -10.38 -0.44
C PHE A 31 -17.76 -10.67 -0.34
N LEU A 32 -18.55 -10.25 -1.31
CA LEU A 32 -19.96 -10.60 -1.35
C LEU A 32 -20.17 -12.12 -1.54
N VAL A 33 -19.32 -12.77 -2.32
CA VAL A 33 -19.32 -14.24 -2.45
C VAL A 33 -18.87 -14.90 -1.14
N MET A 34 -17.84 -14.39 -0.47
CA MET A 34 -17.40 -14.89 0.83
C MET A 34 -18.50 -14.78 1.89
N LYS A 35 -19.25 -13.69 1.93
CA LYS A 35 -20.45 -13.55 2.80
C LYS A 35 -21.48 -14.63 2.51
N ARG A 36 -21.89 -14.79 1.25
CA ARG A 36 -22.87 -15.82 0.85
C ARG A 36 -22.45 -17.23 1.21
N LYS A 37 -21.13 -17.51 1.20
CA LYS A 37 -20.55 -18.81 1.59
C LYS A 37 -20.27 -18.92 3.09
N GLN A 38 -20.63 -17.93 3.89
CA GLN A 38 -20.34 -17.86 5.33
C GLN A 38 -18.84 -17.97 5.66
N GLN A 39 -17.98 -17.50 4.75
CA GLN A 39 -16.52 -17.47 4.91
C GLN A 39 -16.02 -16.17 5.53
N MET A 40 -16.91 -15.20 5.75
CA MET A 40 -16.66 -13.98 6.49
C MET A 40 -17.93 -13.54 7.22
N ASN A 41 -17.75 -12.72 8.25
CA ASN A 41 -18.86 -12.22 9.05
C ASN A 41 -19.74 -11.26 8.23
N ASP A 42 -21.05 -11.56 8.17
CA ASP A 42 -22.04 -10.77 7.42
C ASP A 42 -22.22 -9.35 7.97
N SER A 43 -21.93 -9.13 9.26
CA SER A 43 -22.05 -7.81 9.88
C SER A 43 -21.02 -6.79 9.39
N ILE A 44 -19.92 -7.22 8.76
CA ILE A 44 -18.89 -6.31 8.25
C ILE A 44 -19.48 -5.44 7.15
N GLN A 45 -19.49 -4.13 7.35
CA GLN A 45 -19.89 -3.19 6.32
C GLN A 45 -18.76 -3.01 5.30
N LEU A 46 -19.06 -3.16 4.01
CA LEU A 46 -18.09 -3.06 2.91
C LEU A 46 -18.35 -1.78 2.11
N GLU A 47 -17.39 -0.87 2.11
CA GLU A 47 -17.40 0.33 1.29
C GLU A 47 -16.29 0.27 0.23
N SER A 48 -16.61 0.69 -0.98
CA SER A 48 -15.64 0.77 -2.09
C SER A 48 -15.72 2.16 -2.70
N LEU A 49 -14.61 2.90 -2.65
CA LEU A 49 -14.57 4.31 -3.04
C LEU A 49 -13.47 4.51 -4.09
N ILE A 50 -13.87 5.08 -5.23
CA ILE A 50 -12.93 5.45 -6.30
C ILE A 50 -12.42 6.85 -6.00
N ILE A 51 -11.25 6.92 -5.34
CA ILE A 51 -10.63 8.19 -4.93
C ILE A 51 -9.13 8.11 -5.18
N SER A 52 -8.58 9.17 -5.78
CA SER A 52 -7.13 9.34 -5.89
C SER A 52 -6.57 9.97 -4.61
N ILE A 53 -5.45 9.45 -4.09
CA ILE A 53 -4.73 10.08 -2.98
C ILE A 53 -4.21 11.48 -3.32
N ARG A 54 -4.19 11.85 -4.59
CA ARG A 54 -3.81 13.19 -5.09
C ARG A 54 -4.89 14.23 -4.79
N GLU A 55 -6.14 13.79 -4.63
CA GLU A 55 -7.31 14.65 -4.38
C GLU A 55 -7.45 14.93 -2.87
N ARG A 56 -6.72 15.96 -2.42
CA ARG A 56 -6.62 16.33 -1.01
C ARG A 56 -7.99 16.45 -0.33
N GLU A 57 -8.91 17.16 -0.96
CA GLU A 57 -10.24 17.41 -0.37
C GLU A 57 -11.05 16.14 -0.21
N GLU A 58 -11.00 15.23 -1.20
CA GLU A 58 -11.72 13.97 -1.14
C GLU A 58 -11.14 13.06 -0.05
N ILE A 59 -9.81 13.02 0.12
CA ILE A 59 -9.17 12.29 1.22
C ILE A 59 -9.59 12.86 2.59
N TYR A 60 -9.65 14.18 2.74
CA TYR A 60 -10.13 14.82 3.98
C TYR A 60 -11.61 14.52 4.25
N LYS A 61 -12.49 14.58 3.24
CA LYS A 61 -13.90 14.20 3.35
C LYS A 61 -14.04 12.76 3.81
N LEU A 62 -13.28 11.85 3.20
CA LEU A 62 -13.25 10.43 3.59
C LEU A 62 -12.89 10.28 5.07
N MET A 63 -11.76 10.83 5.51
CA MET A 63 -11.29 10.70 6.89
C MET A 63 -12.27 11.29 7.89
N LYS A 64 -12.88 12.45 7.58
CA LYS A 64 -13.90 13.08 8.42
C LYS A 64 -15.20 12.27 8.51
N SER A 65 -15.66 11.73 7.38
CA SER A 65 -16.94 11.01 7.30
C SER A 65 -16.88 9.64 7.95
N TYR A 66 -15.81 8.90 7.74
CA TYR A 66 -15.71 7.52 8.18
C TYR A 66 -14.94 7.35 9.49
N LYS A 67 -14.02 8.28 9.82
CA LYS A 67 -13.17 8.24 11.02
C LYS A 67 -12.59 6.84 11.27
N PRO A 68 -11.85 6.25 10.33
CA PRO A 68 -11.32 4.91 10.52
C PRO A 68 -10.34 4.87 11.69
N ASP A 69 -10.33 3.76 12.42
CA ASP A 69 -9.36 3.56 13.52
C ASP A 69 -7.95 3.34 12.97
N VAL A 70 -7.86 2.65 11.83
CA VAL A 70 -6.57 2.30 11.20
C VAL A 70 -6.63 2.59 9.71
N VAL A 71 -5.57 3.20 9.19
CA VAL A 71 -5.36 3.43 7.76
C VAL A 71 -4.13 2.68 7.29
N TYR A 72 -4.32 1.75 6.36
CA TYR A 72 -3.26 1.05 5.64
C TYR A 72 -3.05 1.71 4.27
N HIS A 73 -1.89 2.30 4.08
CA HIS A 73 -1.57 3.05 2.87
C HIS A 73 -0.66 2.27 1.94
N ALA A 74 -1.24 1.70 0.88
CA ALA A 74 -0.54 0.91 -0.13
C ALA A 74 -0.44 1.61 -1.50
N ALA A 75 -1.05 2.77 -1.66
CA ALA A 75 -1.09 3.50 -2.93
C ALA A 75 0.28 4.11 -3.25
N ALA A 76 0.89 3.66 -4.35
CA ALA A 76 2.12 4.21 -4.90
C ALA A 76 2.35 3.70 -6.33
N HIS A 77 3.05 4.49 -7.14
CA HIS A 77 3.68 4.01 -8.36
C HIS A 77 4.98 3.28 -7.99
N LYS A 78 5.14 2.02 -8.43
CA LYS A 78 6.23 1.13 -7.97
C LYS A 78 7.23 0.74 -9.07
N HIS A 79 6.87 0.90 -10.34
CA HIS A 79 7.71 0.46 -11.45
C HIS A 79 8.87 1.44 -11.68
N VAL A 80 10.10 1.00 -11.33
CA VAL A 80 11.30 1.83 -11.41
C VAL A 80 11.50 2.43 -12.79
N PRO A 81 11.50 1.69 -13.92
CA PRO A 81 11.73 2.28 -15.23
C PRO A 81 10.73 3.39 -15.57
N LEU A 82 9.43 3.16 -15.33
CA LEU A 82 8.41 4.16 -15.58
C LEU A 82 8.57 5.42 -14.73
N MET A 83 9.08 5.28 -13.51
CA MET A 83 9.29 6.43 -12.62
C MET A 83 10.56 7.20 -12.99
N GLU A 84 11.58 6.54 -13.55
CA GLU A 84 12.72 7.23 -14.15
C GLU A 84 12.30 8.07 -15.38
N ASP A 85 11.46 7.51 -16.24
CA ASP A 85 10.91 8.22 -17.39
C ASP A 85 9.95 9.36 -17.01
N ARG A 86 9.26 9.24 -15.88
CA ARG A 86 8.21 10.15 -15.43
C ARG A 86 8.37 10.56 -13.96
N PRO A 87 9.49 11.20 -13.58
CA PRO A 87 9.76 11.53 -12.17
C PRO A 87 8.71 12.46 -11.55
N THR A 88 8.12 13.36 -12.33
CA THR A 88 7.06 14.25 -11.85
C THR A 88 5.82 13.48 -11.39
N GLU A 89 5.45 12.39 -12.09
CA GLU A 89 4.34 11.53 -11.69
C GLU A 89 4.66 10.77 -10.39
N ALA A 90 5.89 10.28 -10.25
CA ALA A 90 6.35 9.67 -9.01
C ALA A 90 6.23 10.64 -7.83
N ILE A 91 6.67 11.89 -8.00
CA ILE A 91 6.60 12.94 -6.97
C ILE A 91 5.14 13.26 -6.63
N ARG A 92 4.31 13.53 -7.64
CA ARG A 92 2.90 13.89 -7.43
C ARG A 92 2.12 12.80 -6.71
N ASN A 93 2.28 11.56 -7.15
CA ASN A 93 1.53 10.45 -6.58
C ASN A 93 2.16 9.97 -5.26
N ASN A 94 3.44 9.60 -5.27
CA ASN A 94 4.04 8.96 -4.11
C ASN A 94 4.28 9.94 -2.97
N ILE A 95 4.79 11.15 -3.25
CA ILE A 95 5.12 12.13 -2.20
C ILE A 95 3.87 12.93 -1.82
N PHE A 96 3.31 13.72 -2.75
CA PHE A 96 2.20 14.60 -2.41
C PHE A 96 0.91 13.83 -2.10
N GLY A 97 0.63 12.74 -2.83
CA GLY A 97 -0.50 11.88 -2.51
C GLY A 97 -0.39 11.27 -1.11
N THR A 98 0.77 10.69 -0.75
CA THR A 98 0.99 10.15 0.60
C THR A 98 0.93 11.26 1.67
N LYS A 99 1.49 12.43 1.38
CA LYS A 99 1.38 13.61 2.25
C LYS A 99 -0.08 13.96 2.56
N ASN A 100 -0.95 13.98 1.54
CA ASN A 100 -2.38 14.26 1.74
C ASN A 100 -3.03 13.27 2.71
N VAL A 101 -2.71 11.96 2.56
CA VAL A 101 -3.25 10.92 3.45
C VAL A 101 -2.74 11.09 4.88
N ILE A 102 -1.42 11.30 5.07
CA ILE A 102 -0.82 11.50 6.40
C ILE A 102 -1.42 12.74 7.08
N ASP A 103 -1.50 13.86 6.36
CA ASP A 103 -2.06 15.11 6.91
C ASP A 103 -3.52 14.92 7.31
N ALA A 104 -4.33 14.30 6.46
CA ALA A 104 -5.74 14.03 6.78
C ALA A 104 -5.90 13.10 7.98
N CYS A 105 -5.05 12.06 8.11
CA CYS A 105 -5.04 11.20 9.29
C CYS A 105 -4.72 11.99 10.56
N CYS A 106 -3.70 12.84 10.51
CA CYS A 106 -3.31 13.68 11.63
C CYS A 106 -4.42 14.66 12.04
N ASP A 107 -4.94 15.41 11.06
CA ASP A 107 -5.90 16.49 11.31
C ASP A 107 -7.28 15.95 11.72
N CYS A 108 -7.62 14.72 11.34
CA CYS A 108 -8.86 14.04 11.71
C CYS A 108 -8.74 13.14 12.95
N GLY A 109 -7.54 13.02 13.55
CA GLY A 109 -7.33 12.26 14.78
C GLY A 109 -7.46 10.75 14.58
N ILE A 110 -7.01 10.21 13.47
CA ILE A 110 -6.98 8.77 13.21
C ILE A 110 -5.98 8.11 14.17
N SER A 111 -6.31 6.95 14.72
CA SER A 111 -5.47 6.33 15.74
C SER A 111 -4.17 5.75 15.19
N ARG A 112 -4.22 5.11 14.01
CA ARG A 112 -3.06 4.41 13.43
C ARG A 112 -2.95 4.62 11.92
N PHE A 113 -1.72 4.83 11.45
CA PHE A 113 -1.39 4.92 10.01
C PHE A 113 -0.19 4.03 9.69
N ILE A 114 -0.39 3.08 8.79
CA ILE A 114 0.65 2.14 8.38
C ILE A 114 0.92 2.30 6.89
N MET A 115 2.16 2.62 6.55
CA MET A 115 2.60 2.83 5.17
C MET A 115 3.39 1.64 4.65
N ILE A 116 3.02 1.15 3.49
CA ILE A 116 3.84 0.18 2.77
C ILE A 116 5.00 0.93 2.11
N SER A 117 6.22 0.56 2.47
CA SER A 117 7.47 1.04 1.89
C SER A 117 8.23 -0.09 1.17
N THR A 118 9.50 0.09 0.92
CA THR A 118 10.32 -0.83 0.12
C THR A 118 11.78 -0.82 0.59
N ASP A 119 12.47 -1.92 0.37
CA ASP A 119 13.95 -2.03 0.49
C ASP A 119 14.69 -0.96 -0.31
N LYS A 120 14.12 -0.51 -1.45
CA LYS A 120 14.68 0.51 -2.33
C LYS A 120 14.65 1.93 -1.74
N ALA A 121 13.98 2.13 -0.59
CA ALA A 121 14.03 3.37 0.19
C ALA A 121 15.31 3.45 1.06
N VAL A 122 16.05 2.35 1.20
CA VAL A 122 17.34 2.33 1.89
C VAL A 122 18.43 2.76 0.90
N ASN A 123 19.09 3.90 1.16
CA ASN A 123 20.10 4.48 0.25
C ASN A 123 19.62 4.48 -1.21
N PRO A 124 18.55 5.21 -1.54
CA PRO A 124 17.85 5.09 -2.81
C PRO A 124 18.75 5.50 -3.99
N THR A 125 18.82 4.66 -5.00
CA THR A 125 19.56 4.88 -6.25
C THR A 125 18.64 5.12 -7.44
N ASN A 126 17.35 5.27 -7.20
CA ASN A 126 16.34 5.48 -8.24
C ASN A 126 15.20 6.36 -7.72
N VAL A 127 14.47 6.99 -8.66
CA VAL A 127 13.38 7.94 -8.37
C VAL A 127 12.30 7.32 -7.49
N MET A 128 11.86 6.10 -7.81
CA MET A 128 10.82 5.43 -7.02
C MET A 128 11.27 5.23 -5.56
N GLY A 129 12.46 4.71 -5.34
CA GLY A 129 13.04 4.54 -3.99
C GLY A 129 13.19 5.87 -3.26
N ALA A 130 13.68 6.92 -3.95
CA ALA A 130 13.81 8.26 -3.40
C ALA A 130 12.46 8.85 -2.96
N THR A 131 11.40 8.66 -3.77
CA THR A 131 10.05 9.11 -3.39
C THR A 131 9.53 8.39 -2.15
N LYS A 132 9.76 7.09 -2.03
CA LYS A 132 9.37 6.32 -0.83
C LYS A 132 10.17 6.76 0.39
N ARG A 133 11.48 6.98 0.26
CA ARG A 133 12.30 7.52 1.34
C ARG A 133 11.82 8.89 1.82
N MET A 134 11.48 9.78 0.88
CA MET A 134 10.92 11.09 1.22
C MET A 134 9.62 10.97 2.03
N THR A 135 8.74 10.02 1.68
CA THR A 135 7.48 9.82 2.43
C THR A 135 7.73 9.28 3.83
N GLU A 136 8.72 8.41 4.03
CA GLU A 136 9.14 7.96 5.36
C GLU A 136 9.63 9.14 6.22
N MET A 137 10.51 9.98 5.65
CA MET A 137 11.02 11.18 6.33
C MET A 137 9.87 12.15 6.66
N TYR A 138 8.92 12.34 5.73
CA TYR A 138 7.75 13.16 5.97
C TYR A 138 6.91 12.61 7.13
N MET A 139 6.62 11.32 7.13
CA MET A 139 5.90 10.65 8.21
C MET A 139 6.59 10.87 9.56
N GLN A 140 7.91 10.69 9.62
CA GLN A 140 8.70 10.93 10.84
C GLN A 140 8.68 12.41 11.27
N SER A 141 8.72 13.36 10.33
CA SER A 141 8.72 14.79 10.63
C SER A 141 7.40 15.32 11.22
N ARG A 142 6.28 14.65 10.97
CA ARG A 142 4.96 15.05 11.51
C ARG A 142 4.82 14.81 13.02
N ASN A 143 5.89 14.38 13.65
CA ASN A 143 5.93 13.88 15.02
C ASN A 143 5.50 14.86 16.10
N THR A 144 5.82 16.11 15.99
CA THR A 144 5.65 17.07 17.09
C THR A 144 4.21 17.56 17.29
N LYS A 145 3.37 17.42 16.25
CA LYS A 145 2.00 17.96 16.24
C LYS A 145 0.89 16.91 16.10
N CYS A 146 1.24 15.68 15.78
CA CYS A 146 0.29 14.62 15.47
C CYS A 146 0.45 13.45 16.45
N LYS A 147 -0.60 13.16 17.21
CA LYS A 147 -0.61 12.12 18.26
C LYS A 147 -1.10 10.76 17.74
N ILE A 148 -0.80 10.41 16.50
CA ILE A 148 -1.17 9.11 15.93
C ILE A 148 0.02 8.16 15.88
N HIS A 149 -0.24 6.87 16.03
CA HIS A 149 0.78 5.84 15.85
C HIS A 149 1.01 5.62 14.37
N MET A 150 2.27 5.73 13.94
CA MET A 150 2.62 5.54 12.53
C MET A 150 3.74 4.52 12.38
N ALA A 151 3.64 3.68 11.35
CA ALA A 151 4.74 2.80 10.96
C ALA A 151 4.89 2.74 9.44
N ALA A 152 6.12 2.57 8.98
CA ALA A 152 6.42 2.20 7.60
C ALA A 152 7.05 0.81 7.57
N VAL A 153 6.53 -0.06 6.71
CA VAL A 153 7.04 -1.42 6.54
C VAL A 153 7.81 -1.53 5.25
N ARG A 154 9.09 -1.81 5.34
CA ARG A 154 9.97 -2.07 4.20
C ARG A 154 10.04 -3.56 3.93
N PHE A 155 9.81 -3.95 2.71
CA PHE A 155 10.07 -5.31 2.26
C PHE A 155 10.60 -5.33 0.81
N GLY A 156 11.21 -6.45 0.46
CA GLY A 156 11.80 -6.68 -0.87
C GLY A 156 10.76 -7.01 -1.93
N ASN A 157 11.10 -7.94 -2.81
CA ASN A 157 10.22 -8.35 -3.88
C ASN A 157 9.13 -9.30 -3.37
N VAL A 158 7.89 -9.06 -3.77
CA VAL A 158 6.75 -9.89 -3.41
C VAL A 158 6.41 -10.79 -4.59
N LEU A 159 6.48 -12.11 -4.38
CA LEU A 159 6.23 -13.13 -5.40
C LEU A 159 4.81 -13.01 -5.97
N GLY A 160 4.69 -13.02 -7.28
CA GLY A 160 3.39 -13.00 -7.95
C GLY A 160 2.65 -11.65 -7.90
N SER A 161 3.28 -10.59 -7.40
CA SER A 161 2.68 -9.25 -7.46
C SER A 161 2.57 -8.75 -8.90
N ASN A 162 1.50 -8.00 -9.20
CA ASN A 162 1.24 -7.47 -10.54
C ASN A 162 2.45 -6.71 -11.10
N GLY A 163 2.86 -7.06 -12.35
CA GLY A 163 4.02 -6.47 -13.01
C GLY A 163 5.36 -6.78 -12.35
N SER A 164 5.45 -7.82 -11.51
CA SER A 164 6.72 -8.29 -10.94
C SER A 164 7.50 -9.14 -11.96
N VAL A 165 8.77 -9.37 -11.65
CA VAL A 165 9.69 -10.09 -12.56
C VAL A 165 9.27 -11.54 -12.83
N ILE A 166 8.65 -12.22 -11.89
CA ILE A 166 8.27 -13.64 -12.04
C ILE A 166 7.23 -13.87 -13.13
N PRO A 167 6.10 -13.15 -13.22
CA PRO A 167 5.19 -13.23 -14.36
C PRO A 167 5.87 -12.95 -15.69
N ILE A 168 6.76 -11.97 -15.76
CA ILE A 168 7.52 -11.63 -16.97
C ILE A 168 8.40 -12.80 -17.38
N PHE A 169 9.15 -13.40 -16.44
CA PHE A 169 10.00 -14.55 -16.74
C PHE A 169 9.19 -15.76 -17.21
N LYS A 170 8.05 -16.04 -16.59
CA LYS A 170 7.16 -17.11 -17.03
C LYS A 170 6.69 -16.92 -18.46
N GLU A 171 6.33 -15.70 -18.82
CA GLU A 171 5.92 -15.38 -20.19
C GLU A 171 7.08 -15.48 -21.19
N GLN A 172 8.27 -14.98 -20.84
CA GLN A 172 9.47 -15.12 -21.67
C GLN A 172 9.82 -16.59 -21.89
N ILE A 173 9.79 -17.43 -20.86
CA ILE A 173 10.04 -18.86 -20.98
C ILE A 173 8.99 -19.53 -21.89
N LYS A 174 7.71 -19.21 -21.69
CA LYS A 174 6.61 -19.74 -22.52
C LYS A 174 6.79 -19.41 -24.00
N ASN A 175 7.38 -18.25 -24.29
CA ASN A 175 7.64 -17.77 -25.66
C ASN A 175 9.00 -18.22 -26.22
N GLY A 176 9.70 -19.17 -25.56
CA GLY A 176 10.97 -19.74 -26.01
C GLY A 176 12.23 -18.99 -25.53
N GLY A 177 12.10 -18.00 -24.66
CA GLY A 177 13.22 -17.23 -24.11
C GLY A 177 13.77 -16.17 -25.09
N PRO A 178 14.89 -15.53 -24.76
CA PRO A 178 15.65 -15.64 -23.53
C PRO A 178 14.98 -14.94 -22.34
N VAL A 179 15.39 -15.30 -21.11
CA VAL A 179 15.00 -14.59 -19.89
C VAL A 179 15.89 -13.36 -19.71
N THR A 180 15.27 -12.21 -19.51
CA THR A 180 16.00 -10.95 -19.35
C THR A 180 16.43 -10.74 -17.89
N VAL A 181 17.73 -10.71 -17.63
CA VAL A 181 18.32 -10.47 -16.29
C VAL A 181 19.03 -9.12 -16.28
N THR A 182 18.74 -8.29 -15.30
CA THR A 182 19.30 -6.94 -15.18
C THR A 182 20.83 -6.96 -14.97
N HIS A 183 21.34 -7.89 -14.17
CA HIS A 183 22.76 -8.06 -13.90
C HIS A 183 23.04 -9.50 -13.47
N ARG A 184 24.20 -10.04 -13.86
CA ARG A 184 24.59 -11.43 -13.59
C ARG A 184 24.58 -11.78 -12.09
N ASP A 185 25.08 -10.89 -11.27
CA ASP A 185 25.25 -11.11 -9.82
C ASP A 185 24.14 -10.47 -8.98
N ILE A 186 22.99 -10.17 -9.60
CA ILE A 186 21.90 -9.51 -8.91
C ILE A 186 21.29 -10.44 -7.85
N LYS A 187 21.18 -9.95 -6.61
CA LYS A 187 20.49 -10.64 -5.53
C LYS A 187 19.16 -9.96 -5.25
N ARG A 188 18.12 -10.73 -5.00
CA ARG A 188 16.79 -10.25 -4.61
C ARG A 188 16.26 -11.10 -3.46
N TYR A 189 15.73 -10.43 -2.45
CA TYR A 189 14.98 -11.08 -1.38
C TYR A 189 13.51 -11.17 -1.78
N PHE A 190 12.93 -12.34 -1.59
CA PHE A 190 11.55 -12.60 -1.95
C PHE A 190 10.74 -13.01 -0.73
N MET A 191 9.47 -12.64 -0.74
CA MET A 191 8.46 -13.13 0.19
C MET A 191 7.15 -13.36 -0.57
N THR A 192 6.24 -14.09 0.02
CA THR A 192 4.90 -14.28 -0.54
C THR A 192 4.01 -13.08 -0.26
N ILE A 193 2.92 -12.92 -1.02
CA ILE A 193 1.94 -11.86 -0.77
C ILE A 193 1.29 -12.00 0.62
N PRO A 194 0.88 -13.20 1.09
CA PRO A 194 0.34 -13.39 2.42
C PRO A 194 1.32 -12.99 3.53
N GLU A 195 2.60 -13.37 3.45
CA GLU A 195 3.63 -12.98 4.41
C GLU A 195 3.79 -11.45 4.48
N ALA A 196 3.87 -10.79 3.32
CA ALA A 196 3.97 -9.34 3.27
C ALA A 196 2.76 -8.67 3.93
N ALA A 197 1.55 -9.15 3.67
CA ALA A 197 0.33 -8.63 4.29
C ALA A 197 0.30 -8.84 5.81
N GLN A 198 0.74 -10.01 6.30
CA GLN A 198 0.84 -10.28 7.73
C GLN A 198 1.82 -9.34 8.42
N LEU A 199 2.99 -9.08 7.84
CA LEU A 199 3.96 -8.14 8.39
C LEU A 199 3.37 -6.71 8.50
N VAL A 200 2.59 -6.28 7.51
CA VAL A 200 1.92 -4.98 7.54
C VAL A 200 0.90 -4.91 8.69
N LEU A 201 0.13 -5.98 8.90
CA LEU A 201 -0.83 -6.07 10.02
C LEU A 201 -0.14 -6.09 11.37
N GLN A 202 0.94 -6.86 11.51
CA GLN A 202 1.75 -6.91 12.72
C GLN A 202 2.38 -5.55 13.04
N ALA A 203 2.94 -4.87 12.04
CA ALA A 203 3.45 -3.51 12.22
C ALA A 203 2.35 -2.55 12.71
N GLY A 204 1.12 -2.69 12.17
CA GLY A 204 -0.03 -1.93 12.63
C GLY A 204 -0.40 -2.17 14.09
N PHE A 205 -0.18 -3.37 14.59
CA PHE A 205 -0.42 -3.72 15.99
C PHE A 205 0.69 -3.22 16.92
N TYR A 206 1.96 -3.43 16.54
CA TYR A 206 3.12 -3.11 17.38
C TYR A 206 3.55 -1.64 17.32
N ALA A 207 3.15 -0.89 16.30
CA ALA A 207 3.52 0.51 16.16
C ALA A 207 3.07 1.34 17.37
N ASN A 208 4.04 1.82 18.14
CA ASN A 208 3.79 2.68 19.31
C ASN A 208 4.14 4.14 19.03
N GLU A 209 5.14 4.36 18.17
CA GLU A 209 5.57 5.68 17.72
C GLU A 209 5.65 5.74 16.18
N ARG A 210 6.75 6.25 15.63
CA ARG A 210 6.94 6.39 14.18
C ARG A 210 8.13 5.55 13.71
N GLU A 211 7.86 4.30 13.59
CA GLU A 211 8.83 3.25 13.33
C GLU A 211 8.93 2.94 11.82
N ILE A 212 10.11 2.53 11.40
CA ILE A 212 10.36 2.03 10.06
C ILE A 212 10.99 0.65 10.16
#